data_c077195e7b2ddafd1c8ab6bbfe76fc25
#
_entry.id   c077195e7b2ddafd1c8ab6bbfe76fc25
#
_cell.length_a   1.000
_cell.length_b   1.000
_cell.length_c   1.000
_cell.angle_alpha   90.00
_cell.angle_beta   90.00
_cell.angle_gamma   90.00
#
_symmetry.space_group_name_H-M   'P 1'
#
loop_
_entity.id
_entity.type
_entity.pdbx_description
1 polymer ?
#
loop_
_entity_poly.entity_id
_entity_poly.type
_entity_poly.pdbx_seq_one_letter_code
_entity_poly.pdbx_strand_id
1 'polypeptide(L)'
;MASNMTPNYEVKLLMKPSVVLGSNQKLENTVLSTFSMPKNVKKIHVQFLDTDTKEIYDHGWSPRIRRMEDDPDVKLTYKKRYSICDGYDGEIEGNIDAVLTRAKNEGFDSTTIFKAQVELGYRKQTLSISREESYRNSGLSDMELPDESVSRDILIDNAPEKFKNWSDENWGIEKLAVSRIYGPVLAKRSKGKWGGGT
;
A
#
# COMPACT_ATOMS: atom_id res chain seq x y z
N MET A 1 -15.48 -18.22 14.19
CA MET A 1 -16.38 -17.03 14.26
C MET A 1 -16.10 -16.14 13.07
N ALA A 2 -17.14 -15.64 12.39
CA ALA A 2 -16.99 -14.74 11.24
C ALA A 2 -16.20 -13.48 11.60
N SER A 3 -15.55 -12.85 10.60
CA SER A 3 -14.87 -11.56 10.78
C SER A 3 -15.87 -10.47 11.12
N ASN A 4 -15.45 -9.52 11.96
CA ASN A 4 -16.20 -8.30 12.27
C ASN A 4 -15.63 -7.06 11.58
N MET A 5 -14.67 -7.24 10.67
CA MET A 5 -14.15 -6.15 9.84
C MET A 5 -15.01 -5.96 8.59
N THR A 6 -15.36 -4.71 8.30
CA THR A 6 -16.01 -4.34 7.04
C THR A 6 -14.98 -3.73 6.10
N PRO A 7 -14.63 -4.38 4.99
CA PRO A 7 -13.62 -3.85 4.08
C PRO A 7 -14.18 -2.72 3.20
N ASN A 8 -13.33 -1.76 2.89
CA ASN A 8 -13.55 -0.86 1.77
C ASN A 8 -13.18 -1.57 0.47
N TYR A 9 -13.70 -1.07 -0.66
CA TYR A 9 -13.40 -1.60 -1.98
C TYR A 9 -12.60 -0.59 -2.80
N GLU A 10 -11.53 -1.05 -3.45
CA GLU A 10 -10.72 -0.29 -4.39
C GLU A 10 -10.66 -1.03 -5.72
N VAL A 11 -11.06 -0.36 -6.79
CA VAL A 11 -10.91 -0.89 -8.15
C VAL A 11 -9.66 -0.28 -8.77
N LYS A 12 -8.76 -1.13 -9.29
CA LYS A 12 -7.51 -0.72 -9.95
C LYS A 12 -7.59 -0.99 -11.44
N LEU A 13 -7.61 0.07 -12.22
CA LEU A 13 -7.59 0.02 -13.67
C LEU A 13 -6.17 0.38 -14.17
N LEU A 14 -5.58 -0.52 -14.95
CA LEU A 14 -4.33 -0.27 -15.64
C LEU A 14 -4.64 0.30 -17.02
N MET A 15 -4.29 1.56 -17.22
CA MET A 15 -4.51 2.26 -18.49
C MET A 15 -3.26 2.18 -19.35
N LYS A 16 -3.42 2.11 -20.68
CA LYS A 16 -2.29 2.21 -21.61
C LYS A 16 -1.74 3.64 -21.57
N PRO A 17 -0.46 3.87 -21.22
CA PRO A 17 0.12 5.21 -21.16
C PRO A 17 -0.08 6.01 -22.45
N SER A 18 0.07 5.38 -23.61
CA SER A 18 -0.11 6.01 -24.93
C SER A 18 -1.53 6.51 -25.21
N VAL A 19 -2.52 6.08 -24.43
CA VAL A 19 -3.92 6.52 -24.58
C VAL A 19 -4.27 7.64 -23.61
N VAL A 20 -3.62 7.63 -22.44
CA VAL A 20 -3.98 8.56 -21.35
C VAL A 20 -2.97 9.69 -21.14
N LEU A 21 -1.77 9.57 -21.70
CA LEU A 21 -0.72 10.57 -21.58
C LEU A 21 -0.45 11.25 -22.93
N GLY A 22 -0.36 12.56 -22.92
CA GLY A 22 0.12 13.33 -24.04
C GLY A 22 1.65 13.25 -24.20
N SER A 23 2.16 13.86 -25.27
CA SER A 23 3.60 13.90 -25.60
C SER A 23 4.48 14.51 -24.50
N ASN A 24 3.90 15.35 -23.65
CA ASN A 24 4.56 15.98 -22.50
C ASN A 24 4.50 15.14 -21.22
N GLN A 25 4.10 13.87 -21.29
CA GLN A 25 3.93 12.95 -20.14
C GLN A 25 2.91 13.43 -19.11
N LYS A 26 1.97 14.29 -19.50
CA LYS A 26 0.85 14.72 -18.66
C LYS A 26 -0.42 14.00 -19.11
N LEU A 27 -1.38 13.84 -18.18
CA LEU A 27 -2.68 13.30 -18.52
C LEU A 27 -3.38 14.15 -19.57
N GLU A 28 -3.99 13.49 -20.54
CA GLU A 28 -4.81 14.13 -21.56
C GLU A 28 -6.02 14.85 -20.94
N ASN A 29 -6.45 15.95 -21.56
CA ASN A 29 -7.57 16.74 -21.07
C ASN A 29 -8.87 15.93 -21.00
N THR A 30 -9.05 14.99 -21.91
CA THR A 30 -10.20 14.06 -21.91
C THR A 30 -10.23 13.21 -20.64
N VAL A 31 -9.07 12.70 -20.21
CA VAL A 31 -8.95 11.94 -18.95
C VAL A 31 -9.27 12.83 -17.75
N LEU A 32 -8.68 14.04 -17.72
CA LEU A 32 -8.91 14.99 -16.64
C LEU A 32 -10.39 15.37 -16.51
N SER A 33 -11.07 15.62 -17.64
CA SER A 33 -12.50 15.98 -17.63
C SER A 33 -13.39 14.79 -17.25
N THR A 34 -13.13 13.61 -17.79
CA THR A 34 -13.91 12.40 -17.50
C THR A 34 -13.93 12.06 -16.01
N PHE A 35 -12.80 12.23 -15.34
CA PHE A 35 -12.69 11.94 -13.91
C PHE A 35 -12.73 13.19 -13.03
N SER A 36 -13.15 14.33 -13.56
CA SER A 36 -13.19 15.61 -12.83
C SER A 36 -11.89 15.87 -12.05
N MET A 37 -10.75 15.60 -12.68
CA MET A 37 -9.44 15.69 -12.05
C MET A 37 -8.89 17.11 -12.15
N PRO A 38 -8.29 17.66 -11.09
CA PRO A 38 -7.58 18.92 -11.18
C PRO A 38 -6.32 18.77 -12.05
N LYS A 39 -5.91 19.84 -12.71
CA LYS A 39 -4.66 19.88 -13.47
C LYS A 39 -3.41 19.76 -12.59
N ASN A 40 -3.53 20.19 -11.33
CA ASN A 40 -2.44 20.11 -10.37
C ASN A 40 -2.32 18.70 -9.82
N VAL A 41 -1.11 18.20 -9.79
CA VAL A 41 -0.76 16.89 -9.24
C VAL A 41 0.12 17.08 -8.02
N LYS A 42 -0.07 16.23 -7.02
CA LYS A 42 0.81 16.18 -5.85
C LYS A 42 1.91 15.16 -6.06
N LYS A 43 3.11 15.51 -5.69
CA LYS A 43 4.24 14.58 -5.72
C LYS A 43 4.19 13.70 -4.48
N ILE A 44 4.50 12.44 -4.68
CA ILE A 44 4.64 11.46 -3.61
C ILE A 44 5.95 10.73 -3.83
N HIS A 45 6.82 10.79 -2.84
CA HIS A 45 8.03 9.98 -2.79
C HIS A 45 7.73 8.71 -2.01
N VAL A 46 8.08 7.55 -2.55
CA VAL A 46 7.76 6.25 -1.96
C VAL A 46 8.99 5.36 -1.99
N GLN A 47 9.25 4.67 -0.91
CA GLN A 47 10.16 3.53 -0.86
C GLN A 47 9.48 2.36 -0.16
N PHE A 48 9.76 1.16 -0.64
CA PHE A 48 9.35 -0.09 -0.02
C PHE A 48 10.55 -0.72 0.68
N LEU A 49 10.28 -1.38 1.77
CA LEU A 49 11.31 -1.99 2.60
C LEU A 49 11.10 -3.50 2.60
N ASP A 50 12.16 -4.23 2.32
CA ASP A 50 12.14 -5.69 2.32
C ASP A 50 13.58 -6.20 2.47
N THR A 51 13.76 -7.51 2.56
CA THR A 51 15.06 -8.16 2.42
C THR A 51 15.44 -8.27 0.94
N ASP A 52 16.71 -8.53 0.64
CA ASP A 52 17.19 -8.72 -0.73
C ASP A 52 16.47 -9.89 -1.43
N THR A 53 16.09 -10.90 -0.67
CA THR A 53 15.37 -12.09 -1.12
C THR A 53 13.86 -11.92 -1.14
N LYS A 54 13.33 -10.74 -0.78
CA LYS A 54 11.89 -10.40 -0.72
C LYS A 54 11.08 -11.22 0.27
N GLU A 55 11.68 -11.66 1.35
CA GLU A 55 11.04 -12.52 2.33
C GLU A 55 9.81 -11.88 2.99
N ILE A 56 9.87 -10.56 3.25
CA ILE A 56 8.73 -9.81 3.80
C ILE A 56 7.55 -9.87 2.82
N TYR A 57 7.81 -9.64 1.54
CA TYR A 57 6.80 -9.67 0.49
C TYR A 57 6.23 -11.07 0.27
N ASP A 58 7.07 -12.09 0.25
CA ASP A 58 6.67 -13.48 0.03
C ASP A 58 5.77 -14.00 1.17
N HIS A 59 5.93 -13.44 2.36
CA HIS A 59 5.04 -13.69 3.49
C HIS A 59 3.81 -12.76 3.51
N GLY A 60 3.56 -12.03 2.43
CA GLY A 60 2.39 -11.18 2.24
C GLY A 60 2.46 -9.83 2.95
N TRP A 61 3.57 -9.48 3.57
CA TRP A 61 3.77 -8.15 4.13
C TRP A 61 4.36 -7.18 3.10
N SER A 62 4.11 -5.90 3.28
CA SER A 62 4.64 -4.85 2.42
C SER A 62 4.73 -3.54 3.20
N PRO A 63 5.79 -3.37 3.98
CA PRO A 63 6.07 -2.10 4.64
C PRO A 63 6.58 -1.08 3.61
N ARG A 64 6.16 0.16 3.80
CA ARG A 64 6.60 1.27 2.95
C ARG A 64 6.66 2.57 3.70
N ILE A 65 7.55 3.45 3.26
CA ILE A 65 7.67 4.82 3.72
C ILE A 65 7.26 5.74 2.57
N ARG A 66 6.44 6.75 2.86
CA ARG A 66 5.98 7.76 1.90
C ARG A 66 6.18 9.16 2.44
N ARG A 67 6.53 10.07 1.55
CA ARG A 67 6.44 11.49 1.78
C ARG A 67 5.57 12.14 0.73
N MET A 68 4.69 13.03 1.15
CA MET A 68 3.80 13.78 0.26
C MET A 68 4.18 15.25 0.28
N GLU A 69 4.06 15.91 -0.86
CA GLU A 69 4.49 17.31 -1.07
C GLU A 69 3.91 18.29 -0.04
N ASP A 70 2.71 18.03 0.47
CA ASP A 70 2.03 18.92 1.42
C ASP A 70 2.04 18.40 2.85
N ASP A 71 2.77 17.34 3.15
CA ASP A 71 2.76 16.72 4.47
C ASP A 71 4.20 16.78 5.05
N PRO A 72 4.40 17.49 6.17
CA PRO A 72 5.71 17.55 6.80
C PRO A 72 6.14 16.20 7.38
N ASP A 73 5.18 15.31 7.61
CA ASP A 73 5.44 14.01 8.20
C ASP A 73 5.70 12.92 7.14
N VAL A 74 6.52 11.98 7.51
CA VAL A 74 6.71 10.74 6.77
C VAL A 74 5.61 9.76 7.18
N LYS A 75 4.95 9.13 6.21
CA LYS A 75 3.93 8.10 6.46
C LYS A 75 4.54 6.71 6.32
N LEU A 76 4.50 5.97 7.40
CA LEU A 76 4.90 4.58 7.46
C LEU A 76 3.65 3.71 7.34
N THR A 77 3.66 2.76 6.43
CA THR A 77 2.53 1.85 6.21
C THR A 77 2.99 0.41 6.36
N TYR A 78 2.32 -0.35 7.21
CA TYR A 78 2.41 -1.81 7.24
C TYR A 78 1.17 -2.39 6.59
N LYS A 79 1.37 -3.22 5.57
CA LYS A 79 0.27 -3.84 4.83
C LYS A 79 0.47 -5.34 4.75
N LYS A 80 -0.49 -6.11 5.23
CA LYS A 80 -0.59 -7.56 5.04
C LYS A 80 -1.58 -7.84 3.91
N ARG A 81 -1.24 -8.75 3.01
CA ARG A 81 -2.08 -9.14 1.88
C ARG A 81 -2.46 -10.60 1.95
N TYR A 82 -3.69 -10.86 1.55
CA TYR A 82 -4.26 -12.19 1.40
C TYR A 82 -4.83 -12.29 -0.01
N SER A 83 -4.44 -13.30 -0.76
CA SER A 83 -5.07 -13.56 -2.06
C SER A 83 -6.50 -14.03 -1.82
N ILE A 84 -7.45 -13.38 -2.49
CA ILE A 84 -8.85 -13.82 -2.58
C ILE A 84 -8.97 -14.72 -3.80
N CYS A 85 -8.33 -14.30 -4.89
CA CYS A 85 -8.31 -15.02 -6.14
C CYS A 85 -7.05 -14.66 -6.94
N ASP A 86 -6.39 -15.69 -7.43
CA ASP A 86 -5.28 -15.62 -8.37
C ASP A 86 -5.67 -16.50 -9.58
N GLY A 87 -6.63 -16.05 -10.41
CA GLY A 87 -7.12 -16.85 -11.52
C GLY A 87 -6.80 -16.27 -12.90
N TYR A 88 -6.32 -17.12 -13.79
CA TYR A 88 -6.12 -16.81 -15.21
C TYR A 88 -7.38 -17.07 -16.04
N ASP A 89 -8.29 -17.90 -15.56
CA ASP A 89 -9.38 -18.51 -16.34
C ASP A 89 -10.81 -18.14 -15.93
N GLY A 90 -11.00 -17.01 -15.23
CA GLY A 90 -12.34 -16.45 -14.99
C GLY A 90 -13.25 -17.23 -14.03
N GLU A 91 -12.88 -18.40 -13.59
CA GLU A 91 -13.57 -19.12 -12.52
C GLU A 91 -13.04 -18.68 -11.15
N ILE A 92 -13.69 -17.65 -10.64
CA ILE A 92 -13.21 -17.00 -9.42
C ILE A 92 -14.29 -17.15 -8.36
N GLU A 93 -14.28 -18.22 -7.66
CA GLU A 93 -14.93 -18.29 -6.34
C GLU A 93 -13.97 -17.88 -5.23
N GLY A 94 -13.51 -16.63 -5.28
CA GLY A 94 -12.82 -16.02 -4.15
C GLY A 94 -13.84 -15.66 -3.07
N ASN A 95 -13.87 -16.41 -1.98
CA ASN A 95 -14.74 -16.10 -0.87
C ASN A 95 -14.10 -15.06 0.06
N ILE A 96 -14.55 -13.80 -0.06
CA ILE A 96 -14.08 -12.68 0.77
C ILE A 96 -14.26 -12.99 2.27
N ASP A 97 -15.36 -13.63 2.66
CA ASP A 97 -15.65 -13.95 4.05
C ASP A 97 -14.68 -15.00 4.61
N ALA A 98 -14.26 -15.96 3.78
CA ALA A 98 -13.25 -16.93 4.18
C ALA A 98 -11.89 -16.25 4.43
N VAL A 99 -11.50 -15.31 3.57
CA VAL A 99 -10.24 -14.58 3.71
C VAL A 99 -10.28 -13.58 4.87
N LEU A 100 -11.40 -12.92 5.10
CA LEU A 100 -11.62 -12.09 6.29
C LEU A 100 -11.55 -12.93 7.57
N THR A 101 -12.12 -14.13 7.54
CA THR A 101 -12.06 -15.07 8.67
C THR A 101 -10.63 -15.52 8.94
N ARG A 102 -9.84 -15.78 7.89
CA ARG A 102 -8.41 -16.07 8.00
C ARG A 102 -7.66 -14.91 8.64
N ALA A 103 -7.85 -13.68 8.16
CA ALA A 103 -7.24 -12.49 8.73
C ALA A 103 -7.60 -12.33 10.22
N LYS A 104 -8.86 -12.59 10.59
CA LYS A 104 -9.30 -12.58 11.99
C LYS A 104 -8.58 -13.63 12.83
N ASN A 105 -8.42 -14.85 12.33
CA ASN A 105 -7.70 -15.92 13.03
C ASN A 105 -6.22 -15.57 13.25
N GLU A 106 -5.64 -14.77 12.36
CA GLU A 106 -4.30 -14.19 12.53
C GLU A 106 -4.32 -12.93 13.44
N GLY A 107 -5.47 -12.58 14.03
CA GLY A 107 -5.64 -11.53 15.02
C GLY A 107 -5.87 -10.13 14.43
N PHE A 108 -6.32 -10.04 13.18
CA PHE A 108 -6.78 -8.77 12.59
C PHE A 108 -8.30 -8.70 12.68
N ASP A 109 -8.82 -7.83 13.52
CA ASP A 109 -10.24 -7.59 13.68
C ASP A 109 -10.58 -6.11 13.85
N SER A 110 -11.86 -5.78 14.01
CA SER A 110 -12.33 -4.40 14.14
C SER A 110 -11.85 -3.67 15.41
N THR A 111 -11.29 -4.40 16.38
CA THR A 111 -10.73 -3.80 17.61
C THR A 111 -9.30 -3.33 17.39
N THR A 112 -8.66 -3.78 16.32
CA THR A 112 -7.33 -3.34 15.93
C THR A 112 -7.40 -2.04 15.13
N ILE A 113 -6.33 -1.28 15.13
CA ILE A 113 -6.21 -0.04 14.35
C ILE A 113 -5.95 -0.29 12.85
N PHE A 114 -6.00 -1.54 12.42
CA PHE A 114 -5.87 -1.93 11.03
C PHE A 114 -7.17 -1.72 10.25
N LYS A 115 -7.03 -1.32 8.99
CA LYS A 115 -8.13 -1.14 8.04
C LYS A 115 -8.12 -2.24 7.01
N ALA A 116 -9.29 -2.79 6.71
CA ALA A 116 -9.47 -3.78 5.66
C ALA A 116 -9.87 -3.11 4.35
N GLN A 117 -9.31 -3.59 3.23
CA GLN A 117 -9.61 -3.12 1.89
C GLN A 117 -9.53 -4.27 0.90
N VAL A 118 -10.58 -4.47 0.11
CA VAL A 118 -10.57 -5.38 -1.03
C VAL A 118 -10.07 -4.63 -2.26
N GLU A 119 -8.96 -5.08 -2.81
CA GLU A 119 -8.34 -4.52 -4.01
C GLU A 119 -8.75 -5.39 -5.21
N LEU A 120 -9.52 -4.81 -6.12
CA LEU A 120 -10.01 -5.44 -7.34
C LEU A 120 -9.16 -4.97 -8.52
N GLY A 121 -8.24 -5.81 -8.96
CA GLY A 121 -7.41 -5.59 -10.14
C GLY A 121 -7.85 -6.46 -11.32
N TYR A 122 -7.18 -6.28 -12.45
CA TYR A 122 -7.36 -7.17 -13.58
C TYR A 122 -6.82 -8.57 -13.22
N ARG A 123 -7.68 -9.57 -13.16
CA ARG A 123 -7.36 -10.97 -12.84
C ARG A 123 -6.81 -11.22 -11.41
N LYS A 124 -6.84 -10.24 -10.54
CA LYS A 124 -6.36 -10.42 -9.17
C LYS A 124 -7.29 -9.71 -8.19
N GLN A 125 -7.72 -10.42 -7.17
CA GLN A 125 -8.44 -9.87 -6.04
C GLN A 125 -7.65 -10.15 -4.76
N THR A 126 -7.48 -9.12 -3.96
CA THR A 126 -6.65 -9.20 -2.75
C THR A 126 -7.33 -8.49 -1.59
N LEU A 127 -7.44 -9.14 -0.44
CA LEU A 127 -7.74 -8.46 0.81
C LEU A 127 -6.43 -7.87 1.36
N SER A 128 -6.43 -6.57 1.58
CA SER A 128 -5.33 -5.85 2.21
C SER A 128 -5.75 -5.40 3.59
N ILE A 129 -4.97 -5.76 4.59
CA ILE A 129 -5.09 -5.26 5.97
C ILE A 129 -3.93 -4.31 6.19
N SER A 130 -4.20 -3.05 6.51
CA SER A 130 -3.15 -2.03 6.60
C SER A 130 -3.29 -1.12 7.80
N ARG A 131 -2.16 -0.73 8.36
CA ARG A 131 -2.01 0.33 9.37
C ARG A 131 -1.05 1.39 8.84
N GLU A 132 -1.39 2.65 9.06
CA GLU A 132 -0.55 3.79 8.71
C GLU A 132 -0.22 4.59 9.96
N GLU A 133 1.05 4.89 10.14
CA GLU A 133 1.61 5.72 11.20
C GLU A 133 2.24 6.97 10.61
N SER A 134 2.20 8.07 11.36
CA SER A 134 2.93 9.28 11.01
C SER A 134 4.22 9.34 11.82
N TYR A 135 5.31 9.56 11.14
CA TYR A 135 6.61 9.74 11.77
C TYR A 135 7.11 11.17 11.47
N ARG A 136 7.26 11.96 12.53
CA ARG A 136 7.84 13.29 12.40
C ARG A 136 9.35 13.17 12.24
N ASN A 137 9.85 13.53 11.09
CA ASN A 137 11.27 13.57 10.83
C ASN A 137 11.76 15.03 10.81
N SER A 138 12.46 15.42 11.84
CA SER A 138 13.14 16.71 11.95
C SER A 138 14.51 16.61 11.29
N GLY A 139 14.63 16.96 10.03
CA GLY A 139 15.96 17.02 9.39
C GLY A 139 16.01 16.66 7.91
N LEU A 140 14.94 16.14 7.33
CA LEU A 140 14.86 15.92 5.90
C LEU A 140 14.30 17.16 5.20
N SER A 141 14.90 17.56 4.09
CA SER A 141 14.37 18.60 3.25
C SER A 141 13.15 18.10 2.47
N ASP A 142 12.26 19.00 2.12
CA ASP A 142 10.99 18.87 1.38
C ASP A 142 10.49 17.44 1.01
N MET A 143 11.07 16.80 0.01
CA MET A 143 10.57 15.51 -0.52
C MET A 143 11.56 14.36 -0.28
N GLU A 144 12.60 14.58 0.49
CA GLU A 144 13.56 13.53 0.80
C GLU A 144 12.95 12.43 1.66
N LEU A 145 13.34 11.21 1.37
CA LEU A 145 13.06 10.05 2.20
C LEU A 145 14.31 9.72 3.02
N PRO A 146 14.13 9.13 4.19
CA PRO A 146 15.25 8.65 4.99
C PRO A 146 16.13 7.70 4.16
N ASP A 147 17.42 7.69 4.45
CA ASP A 147 18.32 6.69 3.88
C ASP A 147 17.95 5.26 4.34
N GLU A 148 18.65 4.27 3.85
CA GLU A 148 18.30 2.88 4.11
C GLU A 148 18.42 2.51 5.58
N SER A 149 19.48 2.94 6.26
CA SER A 149 19.70 2.62 7.67
C SER A 149 18.64 3.27 8.56
N VAL A 150 18.38 4.56 8.36
CA VAL A 150 17.35 5.29 9.11
C VAL A 150 15.95 4.74 8.78
N SER A 151 15.69 4.36 7.54
CA SER A 151 14.41 3.75 7.15
C SER A 151 14.18 2.41 7.84
N ARG A 152 15.23 1.61 7.99
CA ARG A 152 15.19 0.35 8.72
C ARG A 152 14.87 0.58 10.20
N ASP A 153 15.57 1.52 10.84
CA ASP A 153 15.34 1.85 12.24
C ASP A 153 13.90 2.35 12.47
N ILE A 154 13.40 3.24 11.60
CA ILE A 154 12.01 3.69 11.63
C ILE A 154 11.03 2.51 11.50
N LEU A 155 11.32 1.56 10.60
CA LEU A 155 10.49 0.37 10.40
C LEU A 155 10.43 -0.48 11.67
N ILE A 156 11.57 -0.71 12.32
CA ILE A 156 11.68 -1.56 13.52
C ILE A 156 11.00 -0.88 14.70
N ASP A 157 11.34 0.37 14.97
CA ASP A 157 10.86 1.12 16.14
C ASP A 157 9.34 1.30 16.16
N ASN A 158 8.75 1.48 14.97
CA ASN A 158 7.32 1.73 14.82
C ASN A 158 6.52 0.50 14.37
N ALA A 159 7.16 -0.67 14.35
CA ALA A 159 6.50 -1.88 13.88
C ALA A 159 5.33 -2.26 14.80
N PRO A 160 4.13 -2.50 14.24
CA PRO A 160 3.02 -2.99 15.03
C PRO A 160 3.30 -4.40 15.53
N GLU A 161 2.75 -4.74 16.70
CA GLU A 161 2.96 -6.02 17.36
C GLU A 161 2.76 -7.22 16.43
N LYS A 162 1.75 -7.17 15.56
CA LYS A 162 1.49 -8.24 14.59
C LYS A 162 2.63 -8.45 13.59
N PHE A 163 3.31 -7.38 13.18
CA PHE A 163 4.49 -7.47 12.34
C PHE A 163 5.72 -7.92 13.14
N LYS A 164 5.88 -7.43 14.36
CA LYS A 164 6.96 -7.86 15.27
C LYS A 164 6.88 -9.35 15.54
N ASN A 165 5.73 -9.84 15.99
CA ASN A 165 5.53 -11.27 16.31
C ASN A 165 5.83 -12.15 15.08
N TRP A 166 5.31 -11.79 13.90
CA TRP A 166 5.63 -12.52 12.68
C TRP A 166 7.13 -12.50 12.36
N SER A 167 7.77 -11.36 12.49
CA SER A 167 9.20 -11.21 12.26
C SER A 167 10.04 -12.02 13.26
N ASP A 168 9.66 -12.01 14.53
CA ASP A 168 10.38 -12.74 15.60
C ASP A 168 10.26 -14.25 15.46
N GLU A 169 9.11 -14.75 14.98
CA GLU A 169 8.92 -16.18 14.68
C GLU A 169 9.82 -16.67 13.54
N ASN A 170 10.23 -15.77 12.61
CA ASN A 170 11.00 -16.14 11.44
C ASN A 170 12.48 -15.78 11.54
N TRP A 171 12.83 -14.56 12.01
CA TRP A 171 14.23 -14.06 12.00
C TRP A 171 14.64 -13.27 13.24
N GLY A 172 13.70 -12.77 14.02
CA GLY A 172 13.90 -11.68 14.97
C GLY A 172 13.99 -10.33 14.27
N ILE A 173 13.08 -9.40 14.63
CA ILE A 173 12.95 -8.11 13.95
C ILE A 173 14.24 -7.29 13.95
N GLU A 174 15.04 -7.39 15.01
CA GLU A 174 16.31 -6.68 15.14
C GLU A 174 17.39 -7.20 14.20
N LYS A 175 17.27 -8.46 13.76
CA LYS A 175 18.20 -9.10 12.83
C LYS A 175 17.76 -9.00 11.39
N LEU A 176 16.55 -8.50 11.13
CA LEU A 176 16.01 -8.38 9.79
C LEU A 176 16.88 -7.44 8.96
N ALA A 177 17.57 -7.99 7.98
CA ALA A 177 18.32 -7.21 7.00
C ALA A 177 17.30 -6.61 6.02
N VAL A 178 16.83 -5.41 6.32
CA VAL A 178 15.93 -4.67 5.44
C VAL A 178 16.76 -3.87 4.46
N SER A 179 16.59 -4.13 3.18
CA SER A 179 17.16 -3.36 2.09
C SER A 179 16.07 -2.62 1.33
N ARG A 180 16.47 -1.58 0.61
CA ARG A 180 15.58 -0.83 -0.25
C ARG A 180 15.40 -1.56 -1.57
N ILE A 181 14.27 -2.22 -1.77
CA ILE A 181 13.98 -2.91 -3.03
C ILE A 181 13.51 -1.96 -4.10
N TYR A 182 12.73 -0.95 -3.72
CA TYR A 182 12.07 -0.08 -4.67
C TYR A 182 12.12 1.36 -4.22
N GLY A 183 12.85 2.14 -4.92
CA GLY A 183 12.82 3.56 -4.71
C GLY A 183 14.14 4.18 -4.24
N PRO A 184 14.10 5.45 -4.00
CA PRO A 184 12.88 6.27 -3.96
C PRO A 184 12.22 6.40 -5.33
N VAL A 185 10.91 6.15 -5.40
CA VAL A 185 10.11 6.38 -6.62
C VAL A 185 9.30 7.66 -6.42
N LEU A 186 9.48 8.61 -7.32
CA LEU A 186 8.64 9.80 -7.39
C LEU A 186 7.39 9.48 -8.20
N ALA A 187 6.24 9.44 -7.55
CA ALA A 187 4.94 9.31 -8.17
C ALA A 187 4.20 10.64 -8.20
N LYS A 188 3.32 10.81 -9.18
CA LYS A 188 2.38 11.92 -9.25
C LYS A 188 0.98 11.41 -8.95
N ARG A 189 0.25 12.11 -8.10
CA ARG A 189 -1.11 11.76 -7.71
C ARG A 189 -2.05 12.92 -7.99
N SER A 190 -3.18 12.62 -8.63
CA SER A 190 -4.33 13.50 -8.72
C SER A 190 -5.55 12.80 -8.13
N LYS A 191 -6.46 13.56 -7.53
CA LYS A 191 -7.74 13.07 -7.03
C LYS A 191 -8.83 13.69 -7.88
N GLY A 192 -9.62 12.86 -8.54
CA GLY A 192 -10.84 13.26 -9.23
C GLY A 192 -12.08 12.63 -8.60
N LYS A 193 -13.24 13.04 -9.06
CA LYS A 193 -14.52 12.42 -8.75
C LYS A 193 -15.12 11.88 -10.04
N TRP A 194 -15.58 10.65 -10.03
CA TRP A 194 -16.45 10.15 -11.06
C TRP A 194 -17.83 10.76 -10.85
N GLY A 195 -18.30 11.58 -11.79
CA GLY A 195 -19.68 12.03 -11.79
C GLY A 195 -20.57 10.85 -12.15
N GLY A 196 -21.16 10.21 -11.15
CA GLY A 196 -22.27 9.32 -11.39
C GLY A 196 -23.39 10.14 -12.02
N GLY A 197 -23.67 9.90 -13.29
CA GLY A 197 -24.88 10.39 -13.91
C GLY A 197 -26.07 9.84 -13.14
N THR A 198 -26.98 10.71 -12.77
CA THR A 198 -28.32 10.38 -12.32
C THR A 198 -29.06 9.72 -13.45
#